data_c9193e407e90f07aa2a37d0e24c3d1fa
#
_entry.id   c9193e407e90f07aa2a37d0e24c3d1fa
#
_cell.length_a   1.000
_cell.length_b   1.000
_cell.length_c   1.000
_cell.angle_alpha   90.00
_cell.angle_beta   90.00
_cell.angle_gamma   90.00
#
_symmetry.space_group_name_H-M   'P 1'
#
loop_
_entity.id
_entity.type
_entity.pdbx_description
1 polymer ?
#
loop_
_entity_poly.entity_id
_entity_poly.type
_entity_poly.pdbx_seq_one_letter_code
_entity_poly.pdbx_strand_id
1 'polypeptide(L)'
;MGGSLSIPTRSSEGFLVVQASPPRFNIPTHLTSSKQVSPDSPRIPIVHNSKFSSFFIRVGPIRAGPDFESITKSQTATGVWCEPKPELITGQVKKWAEAAKVETVRVPGYWYNSPRVDIAAGTRAQPGEKVFYHFHAGAYIMETAHPNGASTPVITGLLDKTKSIDRLFSLEYRLSSSAPFPVANPFPAALIDAVTGYNYLITELGFEPSDIIIVADSAGAHMALCLFRYLIETSVFSVPGAFIGLSPLCDLSSSHLAVHDSSLLFKTDLVGRLDQGLLAWAWESFAGPLHDDPNHGPTKNPYLSPASISPDIEATISFEGFPETFLVSGGAERVRDVVRTLKERMARDLGEDKVTAYEAPDGIHDFLVFTWHEPERTEVLGLLSSWVDRK
;
A
#
# COMPACT_ATOMS: atom_id res chain seq x y z
N MET A 1 13.89 -4.33 44.49
CA MET A 1 12.58 -4.87 44.86
C MET A 1 11.81 -5.07 43.57
N GLY A 2 11.78 -6.13 43.10
CA GLY A 2 11.08 -7.32 42.85
C GLY A 2 9.86 -7.06 41.98
N GLY A 3 10.05 -6.99 40.64
CA GLY A 3 8.93 -7.07 39.69
C GLY A 3 8.94 -8.44 39.04
N SER A 4 7.99 -9.29 39.36
CA SER A 4 7.86 -10.64 38.83
C SER A 4 7.50 -10.60 37.36
N LEU A 5 8.29 -11.24 36.51
CA LEU A 5 7.95 -11.60 35.14
C LEU A 5 6.98 -12.77 35.18
N SER A 6 5.72 -12.52 34.82
CA SER A 6 4.77 -13.61 34.55
C SER A 6 5.04 -14.17 33.14
N ILE A 7 5.31 -15.47 33.09
CA ILE A 7 5.47 -16.24 31.84
C ILE A 7 4.07 -16.45 31.25
N PRO A 8 3.81 -16.11 29.96
CA PRO A 8 2.53 -16.37 29.35
C PRO A 8 2.35 -17.85 29.07
N THR A 9 1.22 -18.41 29.44
CA THR A 9 0.78 -19.77 29.13
C THR A 9 0.51 -19.89 27.63
N ARG A 10 1.05 -20.93 27.01
CA ARG A 10 0.81 -21.32 25.62
C ARG A 10 -0.69 -21.63 25.43
N SER A 11 -1.35 -20.92 24.50
CA SER A 11 -2.59 -21.38 23.89
C SER A 11 -2.26 -22.40 22.80
N SER A 12 -3.15 -23.34 22.56
CA SER A 12 -3.00 -24.46 21.63
C SER A 12 -2.98 -24.07 20.13
N GLU A 13 -3.03 -22.80 19.83
CA GLU A 13 -2.94 -22.27 18.47
C GLU A 13 -1.76 -21.31 18.43
N GLY A 14 -0.68 -21.71 17.76
CA GLY A 14 0.67 -21.18 17.78
C GLY A 14 0.89 -19.70 17.43
N PHE A 15 0.15 -18.76 17.98
CA PHE A 15 0.30 -17.33 17.76
C PHE A 15 0.98 -16.66 18.94
N LEU A 16 2.06 -15.96 18.67
CA LEU A 16 2.70 -15.05 19.61
C LEU A 16 2.11 -13.64 19.43
N VAL A 17 1.11 -13.28 20.23
CA VAL A 17 0.62 -11.90 20.30
C VAL A 17 1.50 -11.14 21.27
N VAL A 18 2.33 -10.26 20.75
CA VAL A 18 3.06 -9.27 21.56
C VAL A 18 2.15 -8.06 21.75
N GLN A 19 1.41 -8.00 22.83
CA GLN A 19 0.78 -6.75 23.26
C GLN A 19 1.84 -5.85 23.90
N ALA A 20 2.28 -4.83 23.16
CA ALA A 20 3.05 -3.74 23.74
C ALA A 20 2.08 -2.77 24.41
N SER A 21 2.16 -2.64 25.74
CA SER A 21 1.48 -1.55 26.45
C SER A 21 2.09 -0.21 26.04
N PRO A 22 1.30 0.81 25.72
CA PRO A 22 1.85 2.10 25.33
C PRO A 22 2.59 2.76 26.49
N PRO A 23 3.73 3.42 26.25
CA PRO A 23 4.40 4.21 27.28
C PRO A 23 3.52 5.39 27.69
N ARG A 24 3.33 5.58 28.97
CA ARG A 24 2.66 6.78 29.50
C ARG A 24 3.60 7.98 29.35
N PHE A 25 3.30 8.87 28.42
CA PHE A 25 3.95 10.19 28.35
C PHE A 25 3.09 11.22 29.07
N ASN A 26 3.69 11.92 30.03
CA ASN A 26 3.12 13.14 30.60
C ASN A 26 3.32 14.29 29.61
N ILE A 27 2.26 14.69 28.90
CA ILE A 27 2.27 15.89 28.06
C ILE A 27 1.92 17.08 28.93
N PRO A 28 2.75 18.14 29.00
CA PRO A 28 2.37 19.38 29.61
C PRO A 28 1.31 20.08 28.74
N THR A 29 0.12 20.30 29.33
CA THR A 29 -0.90 21.16 28.73
C THR A 29 -0.45 22.62 28.83
N HIS A 30 0.03 23.18 27.73
CA HIS A 30 -0.01 24.62 27.38
C HIS A 30 0.83 24.86 26.13
N LEU A 31 0.17 25.07 24.98
CA LEU A 31 0.67 25.93 23.90
C LEU A 31 -0.41 26.10 22.82
N THR A 32 -1.26 27.10 23.03
CA THR A 32 -2.02 27.73 21.94
C THR A 32 -1.18 28.92 21.46
N SER A 33 -0.60 28.84 20.30
CA SER A 33 -0.36 29.96 19.37
C SER A 33 0.47 29.51 18.16
N SER A 34 0.02 29.88 16.98
CA SER A 34 0.72 29.79 15.69
C SER A 34 2.08 30.50 15.78
N LYS A 35 3.18 29.74 15.85
CA LYS A 35 4.52 30.25 15.59
C LYS A 35 5.18 29.33 14.55
N GLN A 36 5.71 29.97 13.49
CA GLN A 36 6.65 29.34 12.56
C GLN A 36 7.72 28.58 13.33
N VAL A 37 7.84 27.27 13.04
CA VAL A 37 8.83 26.40 13.69
C VAL A 37 10.21 26.76 13.16
N SER A 38 11.11 27.13 14.06
CA SER A 38 12.52 27.37 13.79
C SER A 38 13.20 26.05 13.39
N PRO A 39 14.22 26.06 12.50
CA PRO A 39 15.00 24.86 12.13
C PRO A 39 15.70 24.15 13.29
N ASP A 40 15.80 24.79 14.47
CA ASP A 40 16.56 24.31 15.62
C ASP A 40 15.70 23.69 16.74
N SER A 41 14.46 23.30 16.47
CA SER A 41 13.66 22.57 17.49
C SER A 41 14.28 21.21 17.78
N PRO A 42 14.42 20.78 19.05
CA PRO A 42 14.99 19.50 19.40
C PRO A 42 14.09 18.36 18.88
N ARG A 43 14.54 17.69 17.82
CA ARG A 43 13.88 16.51 17.27
C ARG A 43 14.07 15.35 18.25
N ILE A 44 12.98 14.68 18.62
CA ILE A 44 13.05 13.47 19.45
C ILE A 44 13.84 12.42 18.68
N PRO A 45 14.99 11.91 19.18
CA PRO A 45 15.72 10.88 18.48
C PRO A 45 14.95 9.56 18.56
N ILE A 46 14.39 9.12 17.44
CA ILE A 46 13.92 7.74 17.31
C ILE A 46 15.16 6.86 17.24
N VAL A 47 15.36 6.06 18.27
CA VAL A 47 16.48 5.12 18.35
C VAL A 47 16.34 4.08 17.26
N HIS A 48 17.23 4.12 16.29
CA HIS A 48 17.32 3.11 15.22
C HIS A 48 17.57 1.74 15.85
N ASN A 49 16.54 0.92 15.90
CA ASN A 49 16.66 -0.44 16.42
C ASN A 49 17.14 -1.38 15.29
N SER A 50 18.46 -1.38 15.03
CA SER A 50 19.09 -2.31 14.09
C SER A 50 18.82 -3.80 14.42
N LYS A 51 18.36 -4.08 15.64
CA LYS A 51 17.91 -5.41 16.08
C LYS A 51 16.56 -5.81 15.49
N PHE A 52 15.70 -4.83 15.16
CA PHE A 52 14.41 -5.11 14.55
C PHE A 52 14.58 -5.60 13.11
N SER A 53 15.38 -4.89 12.31
CA SER A 53 15.73 -5.30 10.94
C SER A 53 16.39 -6.69 10.89
N SER A 54 17.34 -6.96 11.81
CA SER A 54 18.01 -8.29 11.87
C SER A 54 17.10 -9.43 12.35
N PHE A 55 16.02 -9.12 13.09
CA PHE A 55 15.02 -10.10 13.48
C PHE A 55 14.19 -10.55 12.27
N PHE A 56 13.71 -9.63 11.45
CA PHE A 56 12.95 -9.96 10.24
C PHE A 56 13.73 -10.78 9.23
N ILE A 57 15.02 -10.45 9.02
CA ILE A 57 15.91 -11.21 8.15
C ILE A 57 16.13 -12.65 8.65
N ARG A 58 16.04 -12.88 9.96
CA ARG A 58 16.24 -14.22 10.56
C ARG A 58 15.01 -15.13 10.52
N VAL A 59 13.82 -14.57 10.51
CA VAL A 59 12.55 -15.36 10.58
C VAL A 59 11.87 -15.57 9.23
N GLY A 60 12.41 -14.98 8.16
CA GLY A 60 11.83 -15.07 6.81
C GLY A 60 10.69 -14.09 6.58
N PRO A 61 10.11 -14.10 5.37
CA PRO A 61 8.92 -13.34 5.10
C PRO A 61 7.86 -13.76 6.11
N ILE A 62 7.45 -12.82 6.95
CA ILE A 62 6.38 -13.05 7.90
C ILE A 62 5.12 -13.19 7.08
N ARG A 63 4.65 -14.41 6.92
CA ARG A 63 3.26 -14.64 6.51
C ARG A 63 2.40 -14.19 7.67
N ALA A 64 1.99 -12.93 7.65
CA ALA A 64 1.15 -12.35 8.68
C ALA A 64 -0.34 -12.68 8.48
N GLY A 65 -0.67 -13.48 7.47
CA GLY A 65 -2.03 -13.89 7.15
C GLY A 65 -2.32 -15.33 7.55
N PRO A 66 -3.62 -15.69 7.70
CA PRO A 66 -4.05 -17.07 7.85
C PRO A 66 -3.64 -17.89 6.61
N ASP A 67 -3.56 -19.20 6.78
CA ASP A 67 -3.46 -20.12 5.65
C ASP A 67 -4.57 -19.80 4.65
N PHE A 68 -4.22 -19.58 3.40
CA PHE A 68 -5.18 -19.23 2.34
C PHE A 68 -6.32 -20.25 2.18
N GLU A 69 -6.12 -21.47 2.64
CA GLU A 69 -7.17 -22.50 2.66
C GLU A 69 -8.19 -22.30 3.79
N SER A 70 -7.86 -21.49 4.80
CA SER A 70 -8.70 -21.27 5.99
C SER A 70 -9.45 -19.93 5.97
N ILE A 71 -9.74 -19.35 4.79
CA ILE A 71 -10.51 -18.11 4.70
C ILE A 71 -11.91 -18.33 5.30
N THR A 72 -12.12 -17.69 6.45
CA THR A 72 -13.36 -17.81 7.20
C THR A 72 -13.95 -16.45 7.49
N LYS A 73 -15.24 -16.42 7.86
CA LYS A 73 -15.90 -15.23 8.36
C LYS A 73 -15.24 -14.82 9.70
N SER A 74 -14.77 -13.57 9.79
CA SER A 74 -14.39 -12.90 11.04
C SER A 74 -15.52 -11.99 11.52
N GLN A 75 -15.31 -11.29 12.65
CA GLN A 75 -16.28 -10.29 13.14
C GLN A 75 -16.43 -9.09 12.22
N THR A 76 -15.41 -8.77 11.42
CA THR A 76 -15.34 -7.55 10.61
C THR A 76 -15.23 -7.79 9.11
N ALA A 77 -14.98 -9.04 8.68
CA ALA A 77 -14.80 -9.35 7.26
C ALA A 77 -15.15 -10.80 6.92
N THR A 78 -15.39 -11.05 5.63
CA THR A 78 -15.64 -12.38 5.09
C THR A 78 -14.70 -12.64 3.92
N GLY A 79 -13.95 -13.76 3.99
CA GLY A 79 -13.02 -14.17 2.94
C GLY A 79 -13.74 -14.81 1.74
N VAL A 80 -13.20 -14.54 0.55
CA VAL A 80 -13.63 -15.12 -0.73
C VAL A 80 -12.40 -15.47 -1.56
N TRP A 81 -12.60 -16.30 -2.60
CA TRP A 81 -11.58 -16.59 -3.60
C TRP A 81 -11.95 -15.95 -4.94
N CYS A 82 -10.96 -15.33 -5.59
CA CYS A 82 -11.05 -14.83 -6.97
C CYS A 82 -10.38 -15.84 -7.89
N GLU A 83 -11.09 -16.29 -8.90
CA GLU A 83 -10.57 -17.30 -9.84
C GLU A 83 -9.69 -16.65 -10.92
N PRO A 84 -8.58 -17.32 -11.29
CA PRO A 84 -7.65 -16.77 -12.27
C PRO A 84 -8.25 -16.69 -13.67
N LYS A 85 -7.81 -15.69 -14.44
CA LYS A 85 -8.15 -15.48 -15.85
C LYS A 85 -6.87 -15.29 -16.68
N PRO A 86 -6.18 -16.36 -17.04
CA PRO A 86 -4.90 -16.28 -17.76
C PRO A 86 -4.97 -15.47 -19.06
N GLU A 87 -6.12 -15.48 -19.72
CA GLU A 87 -6.39 -14.74 -20.96
C GLU A 87 -6.36 -13.22 -20.80
N LEU A 88 -6.54 -12.74 -19.57
CA LEU A 88 -6.43 -11.30 -19.26
C LEU A 88 -4.97 -10.83 -19.14
N ILE A 89 -4.00 -11.74 -19.03
CA ILE A 89 -2.60 -11.37 -18.93
C ILE A 89 -1.95 -11.37 -20.30
N THR A 90 -1.66 -10.16 -20.80
CA THR A 90 -1.22 -9.92 -22.19
C THR A 90 -0.02 -8.96 -22.23
N GLY A 91 0.42 -8.61 -23.42
CA GLY A 91 1.44 -7.59 -23.65
C GLY A 91 2.80 -7.88 -23.00
N GLN A 92 3.44 -6.82 -22.51
CA GLN A 92 4.78 -6.93 -21.89
C GLN A 92 4.73 -7.63 -20.54
N VAL A 93 3.66 -7.45 -19.76
CA VAL A 93 3.47 -8.11 -18.46
C VAL A 93 3.45 -9.62 -18.61
N LYS A 94 2.81 -10.16 -19.66
CA LYS A 94 2.84 -11.59 -19.98
C LYS A 94 4.27 -12.10 -20.21
N LYS A 95 5.08 -11.37 -20.99
CA LYS A 95 6.47 -11.74 -21.25
C LYS A 95 7.32 -11.73 -19.96
N TRP A 96 7.11 -10.76 -19.07
CA TRP A 96 7.78 -10.74 -17.76
C TRP A 96 7.32 -11.90 -16.88
N ALA A 97 6.04 -12.22 -16.88
CA ALA A 97 5.51 -13.37 -16.14
C ALA A 97 6.14 -14.68 -16.61
N GLU A 98 6.23 -14.90 -17.93
CA GLU A 98 6.88 -16.08 -18.54
C GLU A 98 8.36 -16.14 -18.15
N ALA A 99 9.10 -15.04 -18.25
CA ALA A 99 10.51 -14.97 -17.89
C ALA A 99 10.76 -15.23 -16.38
N ALA A 100 9.88 -14.71 -15.53
CA ALA A 100 9.92 -14.88 -14.08
C ALA A 100 9.28 -16.21 -13.60
N LYS A 101 8.70 -17.01 -14.52
CA LYS A 101 7.94 -18.24 -14.21
C LYS A 101 6.80 -17.99 -13.22
N VAL A 102 6.12 -16.87 -13.40
CA VAL A 102 4.95 -16.47 -12.61
C VAL A 102 3.69 -16.89 -13.37
N GLU A 103 2.87 -17.70 -12.75
CA GLU A 103 1.58 -18.13 -13.28
C GLU A 103 0.43 -17.39 -12.60
N THR A 104 -0.73 -17.35 -13.26
CA THR A 104 -1.98 -16.92 -12.63
C THR A 104 -2.44 -18.00 -11.65
N VAL A 105 -2.91 -17.57 -10.50
CA VAL A 105 -3.45 -18.47 -9.46
C VAL A 105 -4.76 -17.89 -8.92
N ARG A 106 -5.56 -18.72 -8.26
CA ARG A 106 -6.67 -18.19 -7.47
C ARG A 106 -6.13 -17.35 -6.32
N VAL A 107 -6.76 -16.21 -6.07
CA VAL A 107 -6.29 -15.23 -5.09
C VAL A 107 -7.38 -14.98 -4.06
N PRO A 108 -7.05 -15.01 -2.75
CA PRO A 108 -8.02 -14.68 -1.73
C PRO A 108 -8.21 -13.17 -1.58
N GLY A 109 -9.34 -12.77 -1.00
CA GLY A 109 -9.60 -11.41 -0.59
C GLY A 109 -10.68 -11.36 0.49
N TYR A 110 -10.82 -10.20 1.11
CA TYR A 110 -11.75 -10.00 2.22
C TYR A 110 -12.73 -8.87 1.93
N TRP A 111 -14.01 -9.13 2.16
CA TRP A 111 -15.06 -8.13 2.14
C TRP A 111 -15.24 -7.53 3.54
N TYR A 112 -15.19 -6.21 3.60
CA TYR A 112 -15.51 -5.41 4.78
C TYR A 112 -16.78 -4.61 4.50
N ASN A 113 -17.67 -4.52 5.49
CA ASN A 113 -18.86 -3.69 5.42
C ASN A 113 -18.72 -2.44 6.31
N SER A 114 -19.36 -1.35 5.89
CA SER A 114 -19.55 -0.22 6.79
C SER A 114 -20.41 -0.64 7.99
N PRO A 115 -20.32 0.06 9.13
CA PRO A 115 -21.18 -0.26 10.28
C PRO A 115 -22.68 -0.12 10.01
N ARG A 116 -23.06 0.48 8.88
CA ARG A 116 -24.47 0.77 8.51
C ARG A 116 -25.17 -0.42 7.86
N VAL A 117 -24.43 -1.40 7.34
CA VAL A 117 -24.98 -2.48 6.50
C VAL A 117 -24.40 -3.85 6.88
N ASP A 118 -25.12 -4.88 6.49
CA ASP A 118 -24.62 -6.28 6.54
C ASP A 118 -24.87 -6.91 5.15
N ILE A 119 -23.95 -6.65 4.22
CA ILE A 119 -23.99 -7.17 2.85
C ILE A 119 -23.18 -8.45 2.81
N ALA A 120 -23.80 -9.55 2.39
CA ALA A 120 -23.13 -10.84 2.27
C ALA A 120 -22.00 -10.77 1.21
N ALA A 121 -20.87 -11.40 1.48
CA ALA A 121 -19.77 -11.51 0.53
C ALA A 121 -20.25 -12.16 -0.78
N GLY A 122 -19.76 -11.65 -1.92
CA GLY A 122 -20.18 -12.14 -3.24
C GLY A 122 -21.54 -11.61 -3.72
N THR A 123 -22.20 -10.73 -2.95
CA THR A 123 -23.42 -10.05 -3.42
C THR A 123 -23.11 -9.17 -4.63
N ARG A 124 -23.85 -9.36 -5.73
CA ARG A 124 -23.71 -8.53 -6.94
C ARG A 124 -23.98 -7.06 -6.66
N ALA A 125 -23.31 -6.21 -7.42
CA ALA A 125 -23.47 -4.76 -7.34
C ALA A 125 -24.89 -4.35 -7.76
N GLN A 126 -25.42 -3.31 -7.08
CA GLN A 126 -26.60 -2.59 -7.55
C GLN A 126 -26.17 -1.53 -8.57
N PRO A 127 -27.05 -1.13 -9.51
CA PRO A 127 -26.73 -0.06 -10.44
C PRO A 127 -26.26 1.22 -9.73
N GLY A 128 -25.07 1.72 -10.09
CA GLY A 128 -24.46 2.91 -9.49
C GLY A 128 -23.90 2.70 -8.07
N GLU A 129 -23.81 1.46 -7.60
CA GLU A 129 -23.18 1.15 -6.33
C GLU A 129 -21.67 1.29 -6.45
N LYS A 130 -21.07 2.10 -5.57
CA LYS A 130 -19.63 2.29 -5.48
C LYS A 130 -19.00 1.33 -4.48
N VAL A 131 -17.73 0.97 -4.74
CA VAL A 131 -16.96 0.06 -3.90
C VAL A 131 -15.52 0.55 -3.78
N PHE A 132 -14.93 0.37 -2.59
CA PHE A 132 -13.49 0.45 -2.46
C PHE A 132 -12.82 -0.87 -2.84
N TYR A 133 -11.78 -0.80 -3.64
CA TYR A 133 -10.85 -1.89 -3.90
C TYR A 133 -9.51 -1.58 -3.25
N HIS A 134 -9.08 -2.40 -2.28
CA HIS A 134 -7.96 -2.08 -1.41
C HIS A 134 -6.77 -3.00 -1.64
N PHE A 135 -5.55 -2.40 -1.63
CA PHE A 135 -4.26 -3.09 -1.64
C PHE A 135 -3.44 -2.67 -0.43
N HIS A 136 -3.09 -3.63 0.42
CA HIS A 136 -2.37 -3.37 1.67
C HIS A 136 -0.90 -2.99 1.44
N ALA A 137 -0.29 -2.36 2.44
CA ALA A 137 1.15 -2.05 2.53
C ALA A 137 2.03 -3.31 2.65
N GLY A 138 3.29 -3.14 3.04
CA GLY A 138 4.19 -4.22 3.44
C GLY A 138 5.31 -4.51 2.46
N ALA A 139 5.69 -3.56 1.60
CA ALA A 139 6.85 -3.65 0.69
C ALA A 139 6.87 -4.93 -0.16
N TYR A 140 5.70 -5.50 -0.48
CA TYR A 140 5.51 -6.78 -1.19
C TYR A 140 6.02 -8.03 -0.48
N ILE A 141 6.52 -7.95 0.74
CA ILE A 141 7.14 -9.06 1.47
C ILE A 141 6.44 -9.41 2.79
N MET A 142 5.50 -8.59 3.22
CA MET A 142 4.79 -8.75 4.50
C MET A 142 3.41 -8.12 4.43
N GLU A 143 2.68 -8.18 5.53
CA GLU A 143 1.30 -7.71 5.71
C GLU A 143 0.24 -8.57 5.00
N THR A 144 -1.01 -8.20 5.17
CA THR A 144 -2.16 -9.00 4.79
C THR A 144 -3.41 -8.13 4.66
N ALA A 145 -4.32 -8.54 3.79
CA ALA A 145 -5.67 -8.00 3.69
C ALA A 145 -6.63 -8.47 4.79
N HIS A 146 -6.19 -9.45 5.61
CA HIS A 146 -6.98 -10.01 6.70
C HIS A 146 -7.30 -8.95 7.77
N PRO A 147 -8.44 -9.03 8.50
CA PRO A 147 -8.82 -8.07 9.55
C PRO A 147 -7.81 -7.83 10.66
N ASN A 148 -6.80 -8.68 10.80
CA ASN A 148 -5.69 -8.47 11.73
C ASN A 148 -4.49 -7.74 11.10
N GLY A 149 -4.57 -7.35 9.82
CA GLY A 149 -3.54 -6.61 9.12
C GLY A 149 -3.43 -5.15 9.58
N ALA A 150 -2.26 -4.55 9.32
CA ALA A 150 -1.98 -3.17 9.74
C ALA A 150 -2.86 -2.13 9.04
N SER A 151 -3.31 -2.39 7.79
CA SER A 151 -4.19 -1.48 7.04
C SER A 151 -5.65 -1.47 7.53
N THR A 152 -6.06 -2.40 8.41
CA THR A 152 -7.44 -2.48 8.91
C THR A 152 -7.97 -1.16 9.51
N PRO A 153 -7.19 -0.38 10.30
CA PRO A 153 -7.66 0.91 10.80
C PRO A 153 -7.97 1.94 9.72
N VAL A 154 -7.29 1.89 8.58
CA VAL A 154 -7.59 2.74 7.41
C VAL A 154 -8.89 2.29 6.75
N ILE A 155 -9.02 0.98 6.48
CA ILE A 155 -10.22 0.37 5.87
C ILE A 155 -11.47 0.73 6.67
N THR A 156 -11.46 0.43 7.98
CA THR A 156 -12.60 0.68 8.85
C THR A 156 -12.88 2.17 9.04
N GLY A 157 -11.83 3.00 9.13
CA GLY A 157 -11.97 4.45 9.23
C GLY A 157 -12.60 5.09 8.00
N LEU A 158 -12.26 4.64 6.79
CA LEU A 158 -12.88 5.09 5.55
C LEU A 158 -14.32 4.63 5.44
N LEU A 159 -14.62 3.36 5.72
CA LEU A 159 -15.98 2.83 5.67
C LEU A 159 -16.92 3.48 6.71
N ASP A 160 -16.39 3.87 7.87
CA ASP A 160 -17.16 4.58 8.89
C ASP A 160 -17.53 6.00 8.46
N LYS A 161 -16.58 6.73 7.84
CA LYS A 161 -16.73 8.15 7.51
C LYS A 161 -17.35 8.41 6.13
N THR A 162 -17.14 7.53 5.15
CA THR A 162 -17.67 7.68 3.78
C THR A 162 -19.15 7.30 3.75
N LYS A 163 -19.99 8.17 3.17
CA LYS A 163 -21.44 7.95 3.11
C LYS A 163 -21.89 7.25 1.84
N SER A 164 -21.16 7.44 0.76
CA SER A 164 -21.49 6.93 -0.58
C SER A 164 -21.01 5.50 -0.83
N ILE A 165 -20.22 4.90 0.09
CA ILE A 165 -19.66 3.56 -0.06
C ILE A 165 -19.93 2.76 1.20
N ASP A 166 -20.52 1.58 1.04
CA ASP A 166 -20.92 0.71 2.12
C ASP A 166 -20.05 -0.56 2.26
N ARG A 167 -19.25 -0.89 1.26
CA ARG A 167 -18.36 -2.06 1.32
C ARG A 167 -17.02 -1.83 0.64
N LEU A 168 -16.04 -2.61 1.11
CA LEU A 168 -14.66 -2.60 0.61
C LEU A 168 -14.21 -4.04 0.38
N PHE A 169 -13.57 -4.28 -0.76
CA PHE A 169 -12.86 -5.52 -1.06
C PHE A 169 -11.37 -5.32 -0.92
N SER A 170 -10.72 -6.04 0.00
CA SER A 170 -9.27 -6.01 0.22
C SER A 170 -8.64 -7.28 -0.34
N LEU A 171 -7.71 -7.13 -1.29
CA LEU A 171 -7.04 -8.24 -1.96
C LEU A 171 -5.86 -8.77 -1.16
N GLU A 172 -5.81 -10.08 -0.93
CA GLU A 172 -4.67 -10.79 -0.35
C GLU A 172 -3.71 -11.21 -1.46
N TYR A 173 -2.93 -10.28 -1.99
CA TYR A 173 -2.00 -10.54 -3.08
C TYR A 173 -0.76 -11.31 -2.63
N ARG A 174 -0.14 -12.06 -3.55
CA ARG A 174 1.06 -12.87 -3.28
C ARG A 174 2.25 -12.01 -2.89
N LEU A 175 2.91 -12.40 -1.78
CA LEU A 175 4.12 -11.76 -1.31
C LEU A 175 5.37 -12.36 -1.98
N SER A 176 6.35 -11.52 -2.22
CA SER A 176 7.63 -11.86 -2.86
C SER A 176 8.68 -12.29 -1.83
N SER A 177 9.62 -13.12 -2.24
CA SER A 177 10.81 -13.44 -1.46
C SER A 177 11.99 -13.81 -2.36
N SER A 178 13.22 -13.63 -1.84
CA SER A 178 14.49 -14.01 -2.46
C SER A 178 15.47 -14.56 -1.43
N ALA A 179 16.65 -14.94 -1.87
CA ALA A 179 17.68 -15.42 -0.95
C ALA A 179 17.87 -14.50 0.27
N PRO A 180 18.06 -15.01 1.50
CA PRO A 180 18.33 -16.41 1.84
C PRO A 180 17.10 -17.32 1.94
N PHE A 181 15.92 -16.83 1.60
CA PHE A 181 14.68 -17.62 1.58
C PHE A 181 14.40 -18.18 0.18
N PRO A 182 13.47 -19.13 0.04
CA PRO A 182 13.04 -19.58 -1.27
C PRO A 182 12.53 -18.42 -2.12
N VAL A 183 12.96 -18.36 -3.37
CA VAL A 183 12.47 -17.36 -4.34
C VAL A 183 11.01 -17.63 -4.63
N ALA A 184 10.16 -16.61 -4.45
CA ALA A 184 8.74 -16.72 -4.71
C ALA A 184 8.15 -15.39 -5.21
N ASN A 185 7.20 -15.50 -6.11
CA ASN A 185 6.29 -14.45 -6.56
C ASN A 185 6.95 -13.10 -6.91
N PRO A 186 8.05 -13.07 -7.69
CA PRO A 186 8.61 -11.81 -8.14
C PRO A 186 7.60 -11.07 -9.05
N PHE A 187 7.87 -9.80 -9.36
CA PHE A 187 7.10 -9.08 -10.38
C PHE A 187 7.00 -9.90 -11.68
N PRO A 188 5.81 -10.04 -12.26
CA PRO A 188 4.59 -9.27 -12.00
C PRO A 188 3.52 -10.01 -11.15
N ALA A 189 3.88 -10.90 -10.23
CA ALA A 189 2.92 -11.74 -9.51
C ALA A 189 1.80 -10.93 -8.83
N ALA A 190 2.13 -9.93 -8.02
CA ALA A 190 1.15 -9.10 -7.33
C ALA A 190 0.26 -8.30 -8.30
N LEU A 191 0.81 -7.83 -9.43
CA LEU A 191 0.01 -7.17 -10.48
C LEU A 191 -1.00 -8.13 -11.13
N ILE A 192 -0.60 -9.36 -11.41
CA ILE A 192 -1.50 -10.41 -11.93
C ILE A 192 -2.63 -10.68 -10.94
N ASP A 193 -2.32 -10.72 -9.65
CA ASP A 193 -3.31 -10.88 -8.59
C ASP A 193 -4.27 -9.69 -8.54
N ALA A 194 -3.76 -8.45 -8.69
CA ALA A 194 -4.59 -7.25 -8.76
C ALA A 194 -5.55 -7.26 -9.97
N VAL A 195 -5.10 -7.73 -11.13
CA VAL A 195 -5.97 -7.94 -12.32
C VAL A 195 -7.03 -9.00 -12.03
N THR A 196 -6.68 -10.09 -11.33
CA THR A 196 -7.62 -11.16 -10.96
C THR A 196 -8.72 -10.63 -10.04
N GLY A 197 -8.38 -9.87 -9.00
CA GLY A 197 -9.36 -9.25 -8.09
C GLY A 197 -10.20 -8.17 -8.79
N TYR A 198 -9.62 -7.41 -9.71
CA TYR A 198 -10.35 -6.42 -10.50
C TYR A 198 -11.39 -7.08 -11.43
N ASN A 199 -10.99 -8.18 -12.10
CA ASN A 199 -11.92 -9.01 -12.88
C ASN A 199 -13.07 -9.54 -12.03
N TYR A 200 -12.79 -10.00 -10.81
CA TYR A 200 -13.82 -10.49 -9.89
C TYR A 200 -14.86 -9.39 -9.60
N LEU A 201 -14.44 -8.18 -9.30
CA LEU A 201 -15.35 -7.06 -9.04
C LEU A 201 -16.22 -6.73 -10.27
N ILE A 202 -15.62 -6.68 -11.46
CA ILE A 202 -16.32 -6.28 -12.70
C ILE A 202 -17.19 -7.42 -13.24
N THR A 203 -16.57 -8.59 -13.48
CA THR A 203 -17.22 -9.65 -14.27
C THR A 203 -18.14 -10.51 -13.42
N GLU A 204 -17.74 -10.83 -12.19
CA GLU A 204 -18.51 -11.72 -11.33
C GLU A 204 -19.55 -10.93 -10.52
N LEU A 205 -19.16 -9.77 -9.98
CA LEU A 205 -20.07 -8.98 -9.16
C LEU A 205 -20.80 -7.87 -9.91
N GLY A 206 -20.31 -7.44 -11.07
CA GLY A 206 -20.99 -6.48 -11.93
C GLY A 206 -20.83 -5.02 -11.52
N PHE A 207 -19.73 -4.67 -10.80
CA PHE A 207 -19.39 -3.27 -10.60
C PHE A 207 -18.92 -2.63 -11.90
N GLU A 208 -19.41 -1.43 -12.18
CA GLU A 208 -18.85 -0.64 -13.27
C GLU A 208 -17.46 -0.13 -12.89
N PRO A 209 -16.47 -0.14 -13.81
CA PRO A 209 -15.13 0.39 -13.53
C PRO A 209 -15.14 1.79 -12.92
N SER A 210 -16.02 2.68 -13.40
CA SER A 210 -16.19 4.05 -12.88
C SER A 210 -16.65 4.12 -11.42
N ASP A 211 -17.26 3.07 -10.90
CA ASP A 211 -17.76 2.98 -9.54
C ASP A 211 -16.78 2.29 -8.58
N ILE A 212 -15.63 1.81 -9.09
CA ILE A 212 -14.55 1.24 -8.30
C ILE A 212 -13.56 2.35 -7.93
N ILE A 213 -13.32 2.55 -6.64
CA ILE A 213 -12.32 3.48 -6.12
C ILE A 213 -11.19 2.65 -5.49
N ILE A 214 -9.97 2.74 -6.04
CA ILE A 214 -8.83 2.06 -5.44
C ILE A 214 -8.33 2.89 -4.26
N VAL A 215 -8.17 2.21 -3.12
CA VAL A 215 -7.48 2.72 -1.92
C VAL A 215 -6.28 1.84 -1.67
N ALA A 216 -5.11 2.43 -1.54
CA ALA A 216 -3.91 1.62 -1.38
C ALA A 216 -2.81 2.36 -0.64
N ASP A 217 -2.05 1.63 0.18
CA ASP A 217 -1.01 2.16 1.02
C ASP A 217 0.38 1.59 0.65
N SER A 218 1.40 2.43 0.63
CA SER A 218 2.81 2.09 0.40
C SER A 218 3.04 1.24 -0.86
N ALA A 219 3.47 -0.01 -0.71
CA ALA A 219 3.64 -0.97 -1.81
C ALA A 219 2.31 -1.26 -2.54
N GLY A 220 1.19 -1.31 -1.82
CA GLY A 220 -0.13 -1.42 -2.43
C GLY A 220 -0.45 -0.25 -3.35
N ALA A 221 -0.08 0.98 -2.96
CA ALA A 221 -0.26 2.16 -3.80
C ALA A 221 0.62 2.10 -5.06
N HIS A 222 1.84 1.58 -4.96
CA HIS A 222 2.67 1.28 -6.13
C HIS A 222 1.99 0.24 -7.04
N MET A 223 1.40 -0.82 -6.48
CA MET A 223 0.67 -1.83 -7.26
C MET A 223 -0.53 -1.24 -7.99
N ALA A 224 -1.25 -0.28 -7.38
CA ALA A 224 -2.33 0.44 -8.04
C ALA A 224 -1.85 1.19 -9.29
N LEU A 225 -0.70 1.88 -9.20
CA LEU A 225 -0.08 2.55 -10.36
C LEU A 225 0.31 1.55 -11.46
N CYS A 226 0.82 0.36 -11.09
CA CYS A 226 1.09 -0.73 -12.03
C CYS A 226 -0.19 -1.21 -12.71
N LEU A 227 -1.28 -1.39 -11.95
CA LEU A 227 -2.57 -1.83 -12.48
C LEU A 227 -3.12 -0.82 -13.48
N PHE A 228 -3.14 0.48 -13.17
CA PHE A 228 -3.63 1.50 -14.10
C PHE A 228 -2.85 1.49 -15.41
N ARG A 229 -1.51 1.48 -15.33
CA ARG A 229 -0.66 1.39 -16.52
C ARG A 229 -0.99 0.18 -17.35
N TYR A 230 -1.12 -0.99 -16.71
CA TYR A 230 -1.47 -2.23 -17.39
C TYR A 230 -2.83 -2.15 -18.09
N LEU A 231 -3.85 -1.62 -17.42
CA LEU A 231 -5.19 -1.47 -17.99
C LEU A 231 -5.19 -0.53 -19.21
N ILE A 232 -4.45 0.57 -19.14
CA ILE A 232 -4.31 1.53 -20.24
C ILE A 232 -3.56 0.90 -21.43
N GLU A 233 -2.44 0.23 -21.18
CA GLU A 233 -1.62 -0.37 -22.24
C GLU A 233 -2.31 -1.54 -22.95
N THR A 234 -3.16 -2.28 -22.24
CA THR A 234 -3.78 -3.50 -22.77
C THR A 234 -5.25 -3.36 -23.12
N SER A 235 -5.93 -2.36 -22.55
CA SER A 235 -7.37 -2.14 -22.72
C SER A 235 -8.22 -3.39 -22.39
N VAL A 236 -7.74 -4.28 -21.51
CA VAL A 236 -8.49 -5.47 -21.06
C VAL A 236 -9.72 -5.09 -20.24
N PHE A 237 -9.67 -3.98 -19.52
CA PHE A 237 -10.76 -3.29 -18.83
C PHE A 237 -10.51 -1.79 -18.87
N SER A 238 -11.59 -1.01 -18.64
CA SER A 238 -11.44 0.42 -18.31
C SER A 238 -10.75 0.59 -16.95
N VAL A 239 -10.08 1.72 -16.76
CA VAL A 239 -9.48 2.08 -15.46
C VAL A 239 -10.55 2.33 -14.40
N PRO A 240 -10.26 2.14 -13.11
CA PRO A 240 -11.13 2.53 -12.01
C PRO A 240 -11.51 4.02 -12.04
N GLY A 241 -12.63 4.37 -11.39
CA GLY A 241 -13.13 5.75 -11.37
C GLY A 241 -12.26 6.73 -10.58
N ALA A 242 -11.56 6.26 -9.55
CA ALA A 242 -10.69 7.11 -8.74
C ALA A 242 -9.59 6.31 -8.00
N PHE A 243 -8.57 7.05 -7.53
CA PHE A 243 -7.45 6.49 -6.76
C PHE A 243 -7.15 7.31 -5.51
N ILE A 244 -7.00 6.62 -4.38
CA ILE A 244 -6.45 7.14 -3.13
C ILE A 244 -5.13 6.41 -2.87
N GLY A 245 -4.02 7.14 -2.97
CA GLY A 245 -2.68 6.63 -2.70
C GLY A 245 -2.14 7.18 -1.38
N LEU A 246 -1.88 6.29 -0.43
CA LEU A 246 -1.36 6.63 0.89
C LEU A 246 0.14 6.30 0.93
N SER A 247 0.98 7.30 1.17
CA SER A 247 2.44 7.14 1.21
C SER A 247 3.03 6.26 0.09
N PRO A 248 2.70 6.50 -1.21
CA PRO A 248 3.06 5.60 -2.31
C PRO A 248 4.56 5.34 -2.41
N LEU A 249 4.94 4.08 -2.44
CA LEU A 249 6.32 3.63 -2.63
C LEU A 249 6.59 3.41 -4.12
N CYS A 250 6.93 4.47 -4.87
CA CYS A 250 6.87 4.51 -6.33
C CYS A 250 8.21 4.83 -7.03
N ASP A 251 9.35 4.58 -6.37
CA ASP A 251 10.69 4.64 -6.98
C ASP A 251 11.62 3.57 -6.43
N LEU A 252 11.69 2.42 -7.10
CA LEU A 252 12.60 1.32 -6.74
C LEU A 252 14.04 1.57 -7.24
N SER A 253 14.25 2.58 -8.08
CA SER A 253 15.59 2.96 -8.56
C SER A 253 16.41 3.71 -7.52
N SER A 254 15.76 4.16 -6.43
CA SER A 254 16.37 5.01 -5.39
C SER A 254 17.01 6.30 -5.96
N SER A 255 16.51 6.79 -7.11
CA SER A 255 17.11 7.93 -7.84
C SER A 255 17.16 9.21 -6.99
N HIS A 256 16.19 9.39 -6.09
CA HIS A 256 16.12 10.54 -5.18
C HIS A 256 17.24 10.57 -4.13
N LEU A 257 18.05 9.52 -3.95
CA LEU A 257 19.24 9.57 -3.09
C LEU A 257 20.31 10.53 -3.61
N ALA A 258 20.32 10.82 -4.91
CA ALA A 258 21.23 11.78 -5.52
C ALA A 258 20.85 13.26 -5.28
N VAL A 259 19.65 13.52 -4.76
CA VAL A 259 19.16 14.87 -4.47
C VAL A 259 19.74 15.35 -3.14
N HIS A 260 20.21 16.60 -3.10
CA HIS A 260 20.67 17.22 -1.87
C HIS A 260 19.51 17.31 -0.86
N ASP A 261 19.78 16.96 0.40
CA ASP A 261 18.79 16.94 1.49
C ASP A 261 17.56 16.05 1.23
N SER A 262 17.73 14.98 0.43
CA SER A 262 16.67 14.02 0.12
C SER A 262 15.98 13.49 1.37
N SER A 263 14.65 13.43 1.34
CA SER A 263 13.85 12.80 2.38
C SER A 263 14.18 11.31 2.59
N LEU A 264 14.70 10.62 1.58
CA LEU A 264 15.15 9.22 1.70
C LEU A 264 16.24 9.02 2.80
N LEU A 265 16.92 10.10 3.19
CA LEU A 265 17.93 10.10 4.25
C LEU A 265 17.36 10.47 5.64
N PHE A 266 16.08 10.76 5.76
CA PHE A 266 15.46 11.13 7.04
C PHE A 266 15.61 10.03 8.08
N LYS A 267 15.77 10.43 9.35
CA LYS A 267 15.86 9.55 10.51
C LYS A 267 14.60 9.56 11.37
N THR A 268 13.61 10.32 10.94
CA THR A 268 12.34 10.53 11.64
C THR A 268 11.30 9.48 11.35
N ASP A 269 11.50 8.69 10.30
CA ASP A 269 10.55 7.70 9.83
C ASP A 269 10.77 6.33 10.45
N LEU A 270 9.69 5.55 10.57
CA LEU A 270 9.73 4.15 11.02
C LEU A 270 10.27 3.21 9.95
N VAL A 271 10.08 3.57 8.68
CA VAL A 271 10.58 2.80 7.55
C VAL A 271 12.09 2.96 7.45
N GLY A 272 12.81 1.85 7.23
CA GLY A 272 14.25 1.85 7.00
C GLY A 272 14.65 2.57 5.71
N ARG A 273 15.95 2.65 5.44
CA ARG A 273 16.44 3.18 4.16
C ARG A 273 16.03 2.25 3.02
N LEU A 274 15.62 2.84 1.90
CA LEU A 274 15.16 2.09 0.72
C LEU A 274 16.30 1.34 0.00
N ASP A 275 17.52 1.82 0.15
CA ASP A 275 18.74 1.27 -0.48
C ASP A 275 19.52 0.29 0.40
N GLN A 276 19.02 -0.04 1.59
CA GLN A 276 19.73 -0.88 2.56
C GLN A 276 18.79 -1.80 3.36
N GLY A 277 19.34 -2.91 3.82
CA GLY A 277 18.69 -3.81 4.77
C GLY A 277 17.40 -4.43 4.22
N LEU A 278 16.34 -4.41 5.03
CA LEU A 278 15.09 -5.07 4.70
C LEU A 278 14.42 -4.54 3.43
N LEU A 279 14.43 -3.22 3.21
CA LEU A 279 13.76 -2.65 2.04
C LEU A 279 14.53 -2.87 0.74
N ALA A 280 15.86 -2.80 0.75
CA ALA A 280 16.65 -3.18 -0.41
C ALA A 280 16.40 -4.65 -0.78
N TRP A 281 16.36 -5.56 0.20
CA TRP A 281 15.99 -6.95 -0.02
C TRP A 281 14.55 -7.12 -0.52
N ALA A 282 13.62 -6.31 -0.02
CA ALA A 282 12.23 -6.34 -0.48
C ALA A 282 12.11 -5.96 -1.97
N TRP A 283 12.85 -4.91 -2.38
CA TRP A 283 12.88 -4.48 -3.79
C TRP A 283 13.52 -5.51 -4.71
N GLU A 284 14.64 -6.08 -4.29
CA GLU A 284 15.29 -7.19 -5.00
C GLU A 284 14.32 -8.38 -5.13
N SER A 285 13.66 -8.76 -4.05
CA SER A 285 12.68 -9.85 -4.03
C SER A 285 11.49 -9.57 -4.95
N PHE A 286 10.94 -8.36 -4.90
CA PHE A 286 9.81 -7.95 -5.74
C PHE A 286 10.20 -7.82 -7.21
N ALA A 287 11.27 -7.10 -7.53
CA ALA A 287 11.71 -6.92 -8.91
C ALA A 287 12.17 -8.24 -9.56
N GLY A 288 12.72 -9.15 -8.76
CA GLY A 288 13.16 -10.47 -9.19
C GLY A 288 14.11 -10.39 -10.38
N PRO A 289 13.84 -11.11 -11.51
CA PRO A 289 14.70 -11.07 -12.69
C PRO A 289 14.88 -9.69 -13.32
N LEU A 290 13.98 -8.74 -13.04
CA LEU A 290 14.08 -7.38 -13.55
C LEU A 290 15.01 -6.49 -12.71
N HIS A 291 15.41 -6.92 -11.51
CA HIS A 291 16.25 -6.09 -10.65
C HIS A 291 17.55 -5.64 -11.35
N ASP A 292 18.23 -6.57 -11.98
CA ASP A 292 19.50 -6.34 -12.68
C ASP A 292 19.36 -6.28 -14.21
N ASP A 293 18.12 -6.24 -14.73
CA ASP A 293 17.90 -6.17 -16.18
C ASP A 293 18.32 -4.79 -16.73
N PRO A 294 19.29 -4.73 -17.66
CA PRO A 294 19.81 -3.46 -18.16
C PRO A 294 18.79 -2.66 -19.00
N ASN A 295 17.71 -3.31 -19.46
CA ASN A 295 16.70 -2.70 -20.33
C ASN A 295 15.35 -2.47 -19.64
N HIS A 296 15.03 -3.29 -18.62
CA HIS A 296 13.73 -3.28 -17.95
C HIS A 296 13.85 -3.19 -16.42
N GLY A 297 15.05 -2.90 -15.91
CA GLY A 297 15.30 -2.73 -14.47
C GLY A 297 14.71 -1.43 -13.90
N PRO A 298 14.83 -1.22 -12.58
CA PRO A 298 14.20 -0.11 -11.88
C PRO A 298 14.51 1.28 -12.44
N THR A 299 15.67 1.48 -13.04
CA THR A 299 16.07 2.78 -13.64
C THR A 299 15.45 3.06 -15.01
N LYS A 300 14.77 2.07 -15.61
CA LYS A 300 14.21 2.19 -16.98
C LYS A 300 12.76 1.69 -17.09
N ASN A 301 12.21 1.17 -16.02
CA ASN A 301 10.89 0.53 -16.05
C ASN A 301 9.84 1.37 -15.30
N PRO A 302 8.88 1.99 -16.01
CA PRO A 302 7.83 2.80 -15.39
C PRO A 302 6.84 1.99 -14.54
N TYR A 303 6.84 0.67 -14.61
CA TYR A 303 6.13 -0.19 -13.67
C TYR A 303 6.86 -0.28 -12.32
N LEU A 304 8.19 -0.28 -12.31
CA LEU A 304 8.96 -0.41 -11.08
C LEU A 304 9.25 0.94 -10.41
N SER A 305 9.42 2.00 -11.21
CA SER A 305 9.82 3.31 -10.68
C SER A 305 9.09 4.47 -11.38
N PRO A 306 7.74 4.55 -11.25
CA PRO A 306 6.96 5.59 -11.94
C PRO A 306 7.29 7.02 -11.48
N ALA A 307 7.93 7.20 -10.32
CA ALA A 307 8.41 8.50 -9.83
C ALA A 307 9.93 8.68 -9.89
N SER A 308 10.67 7.78 -10.57
CA SER A 308 12.12 7.91 -10.69
C SER A 308 12.52 9.20 -11.43
N ILE A 309 13.52 9.91 -10.90
CA ILE A 309 14.15 11.07 -11.55
C ILE A 309 15.40 10.69 -12.33
N SER A 310 15.62 9.39 -12.59
CA SER A 310 16.67 8.95 -13.48
C SER A 310 16.42 9.46 -14.91
N PRO A 311 17.41 10.06 -15.58
CA PRO A 311 17.25 10.55 -16.96
C PRO A 311 16.83 9.46 -17.96
N ASP A 312 17.18 8.22 -17.68
CA ASP A 312 16.91 7.08 -18.58
C ASP A 312 15.41 6.74 -18.67
N ILE A 313 14.62 7.09 -17.66
CA ILE A 313 13.20 6.73 -17.58
C ILE A 313 12.28 7.96 -17.66
N GLU A 314 12.75 9.12 -17.25
CA GLU A 314 11.92 10.32 -17.08
C GLU A 314 11.10 10.67 -18.33
N ALA A 315 11.70 10.57 -19.51
CA ALA A 315 11.05 10.87 -20.78
C ALA A 315 9.99 9.81 -21.19
N THR A 316 9.96 8.64 -20.55
CA THR A 316 9.04 7.53 -20.87
C THR A 316 7.87 7.41 -19.91
N ILE A 317 7.90 8.15 -18.79
CA ILE A 317 6.82 8.11 -17.80
C ILE A 317 5.68 9.02 -18.24
N SER A 318 4.49 8.42 -18.43
CA SER A 318 3.24 9.13 -18.63
C SER A 318 2.17 8.59 -17.67
N PHE A 319 1.31 9.48 -17.21
CA PHE A 319 0.12 9.18 -16.42
C PHE A 319 -1.17 9.50 -17.19
N GLU A 320 -1.09 9.75 -18.50
CA GLU A 320 -2.28 9.94 -19.32
C GLU A 320 -3.25 8.76 -19.18
N GLY A 321 -4.52 9.06 -18.99
CA GLY A 321 -5.55 8.04 -18.80
C GLY A 321 -5.65 7.45 -17.39
N PHE A 322 -4.78 7.82 -16.46
CA PHE A 322 -4.92 7.43 -15.06
C PHE A 322 -6.16 8.07 -14.43
N PRO A 323 -6.75 7.46 -13.39
CA PRO A 323 -7.95 8.01 -12.76
C PRO A 323 -7.65 9.29 -11.98
N GLU A 324 -8.72 10.04 -11.66
CA GLU A 324 -8.61 11.14 -10.72
C GLU A 324 -8.06 10.66 -9.37
N THR A 325 -7.11 11.40 -8.81
CA THR A 325 -6.24 10.89 -7.75
C THR A 325 -6.21 11.80 -6.53
N PHE A 326 -6.22 11.18 -5.33
CA PHE A 326 -5.88 11.83 -4.07
C PHE A 326 -4.66 11.15 -3.46
N LEU A 327 -3.55 11.90 -3.34
CA LEU A 327 -2.30 11.43 -2.71
C LEU A 327 -2.20 11.96 -1.28
N VAL A 328 -1.83 11.09 -0.35
CA VAL A 328 -1.51 11.44 1.04
C VAL A 328 -0.07 11.05 1.33
N SER A 329 0.67 11.94 1.97
CA SER A 329 2.03 11.65 2.44
C SER A 329 2.32 12.29 3.79
N GLY A 330 3.31 11.77 4.50
CA GLY A 330 3.84 12.38 5.71
C GLY A 330 5.02 13.32 5.41
N GLY A 331 5.03 14.50 6.03
CA GLY A 331 6.14 15.45 5.91
C GLY A 331 7.44 14.95 6.53
N ALA A 332 7.35 14.03 7.48
CA ALA A 332 8.48 13.39 8.17
C ALA A 332 8.87 12.02 7.58
N GLU A 333 8.16 11.53 6.56
CA GLU A 333 8.45 10.23 5.95
C GLU A 333 9.58 10.26 4.92
N ARG A 334 10.22 9.11 4.70
CA ARG A 334 11.33 8.99 3.73
C ARG A 334 10.88 9.13 2.28
N VAL A 335 9.70 8.66 1.94
CA VAL A 335 9.20 8.70 0.56
C VAL A 335 8.54 10.02 0.16
N ARG A 336 8.54 11.03 1.04
CA ARG A 336 7.94 12.36 0.80
C ARG A 336 8.32 12.95 -0.56
N ASP A 337 9.62 13.03 -0.87
CA ASP A 337 10.10 13.66 -2.10
C ASP A 337 9.75 12.81 -3.34
N VAL A 338 9.69 11.50 -3.18
CA VAL A 338 9.21 10.58 -4.22
C VAL A 338 7.72 10.82 -4.51
N VAL A 339 6.90 10.99 -3.46
CA VAL A 339 5.46 11.28 -3.61
C VAL A 339 5.22 12.66 -4.22
N ARG A 340 6.03 13.66 -3.87
CA ARG A 340 5.98 14.98 -4.50
C ARG A 340 6.25 14.90 -6.01
N THR A 341 7.29 14.15 -6.42
CA THR A 341 7.59 13.92 -7.85
C THR A 341 6.44 13.19 -8.54
N LEU A 342 5.83 12.19 -7.89
CA LEU A 342 4.64 11.51 -8.42
C LEU A 342 3.50 12.50 -8.65
N LYS A 343 3.18 13.32 -7.64
CA LYS A 343 2.13 14.36 -7.71
C LYS A 343 2.36 15.32 -8.85
N GLU A 344 3.56 15.85 -9.00
CA GLU A 344 3.93 16.81 -10.05
C GLU A 344 3.75 16.21 -11.45
N ARG A 345 4.17 14.97 -11.66
CA ARG A 345 4.01 14.27 -12.94
C ARG A 345 2.56 13.94 -13.26
N MET A 346 1.81 13.44 -12.26
CA MET A 346 0.39 13.18 -12.45
C MET A 346 -0.37 14.47 -12.77
N ALA A 347 -0.09 15.57 -12.07
CA ALA A 347 -0.72 16.86 -12.33
C ALA A 347 -0.35 17.42 -13.71
N ARG A 348 0.89 17.24 -14.16
CA ARG A 348 1.32 17.60 -15.53
C ARG A 348 0.49 16.88 -16.61
N ASP A 349 0.27 15.57 -16.43
CA ASP A 349 -0.32 14.70 -17.46
C ASP A 349 -1.86 14.66 -17.39
N LEU A 350 -2.44 14.77 -16.18
CA LEU A 350 -3.89 14.70 -15.96
C LEU A 350 -4.56 16.08 -15.86
N GLY A 351 -3.81 17.10 -15.45
CA GLY A 351 -4.31 18.40 -15.02
C GLY A 351 -4.32 18.55 -13.49
N GLU A 352 -4.05 19.78 -13.01
CA GLU A 352 -4.00 20.09 -11.56
C GLU A 352 -5.34 19.83 -10.85
N ASP A 353 -6.46 19.96 -11.55
CA ASP A 353 -7.80 19.70 -11.04
C ASP A 353 -8.11 18.22 -10.78
N LYS A 354 -7.34 17.34 -11.38
CA LYS A 354 -7.47 15.87 -11.25
C LYS A 354 -6.58 15.26 -10.16
N VAL A 355 -5.67 16.03 -9.59
CA VAL A 355 -4.70 15.52 -8.61
C VAL A 355 -4.75 16.34 -7.33
N THR A 356 -5.46 15.81 -6.33
CA THR A 356 -5.44 16.35 -4.97
C THR A 356 -4.29 15.73 -4.20
N ALA A 357 -3.59 16.52 -3.39
CA ALA A 357 -2.55 16.02 -2.50
C ALA A 357 -2.64 16.65 -1.12
N TYR A 358 -2.35 15.86 -0.10
CA TYR A 358 -2.24 16.30 1.29
C TYR A 358 -0.94 15.75 1.89
N GLU A 359 -0.10 16.63 2.41
CA GLU A 359 1.11 16.29 3.13
C GLU A 359 0.92 16.66 4.61
N ALA A 360 0.85 15.66 5.49
CA ALA A 360 0.74 15.85 6.95
C ALA A 360 2.10 16.33 7.50
N PRO A 361 2.23 17.53 8.09
CA PRO A 361 3.55 18.11 8.42
C PRO A 361 4.47 17.20 9.24
N ASP A 362 3.93 16.52 10.24
CA ASP A 362 4.66 15.61 11.13
C ASP A 362 4.32 14.14 10.89
N GLY A 363 3.59 13.84 9.79
CA GLY A 363 3.22 12.50 9.40
C GLY A 363 4.46 11.65 9.09
N ILE A 364 4.50 10.43 9.61
CA ILE A 364 5.44 9.39 9.25
C ILE A 364 4.84 8.49 8.15
N HIS A 365 5.61 7.56 7.62
CA HIS A 365 5.14 6.64 6.59
C HIS A 365 3.88 5.89 7.04
N ASP A 366 2.85 5.90 6.19
CA ASP A 366 1.55 5.28 6.44
C ASP A 366 0.90 5.68 7.79
N PHE A 367 1.05 6.94 8.19
CA PHE A 367 0.57 7.40 9.49
C PHE A 367 -0.91 7.12 9.75
N LEU A 368 -1.74 6.95 8.71
CA LEU A 368 -3.16 6.63 8.84
C LEU A 368 -3.43 5.24 9.46
N VAL A 369 -2.48 4.29 9.38
CA VAL A 369 -2.62 2.98 10.03
C VAL A 369 -2.49 3.08 11.56
N PHE A 370 -1.85 4.14 12.06
CA PHE A 370 -1.59 4.32 13.48
C PHE A 370 -2.72 5.09 14.15
N THR A 371 -3.55 4.41 14.92
CA THR A 371 -4.71 5.02 15.62
C THR A 371 -4.32 6.07 16.66
N TRP A 372 -3.06 6.15 17.03
CA TRP A 372 -2.51 7.15 17.95
C TRP A 372 -1.99 8.43 17.24
N HIS A 373 -1.92 8.45 15.90
CA HIS A 373 -1.40 9.59 15.13
C HIS A 373 -2.51 10.63 14.90
N GLU A 374 -2.91 11.26 15.98
CA GLU A 374 -3.99 12.26 15.99
C GLU A 374 -3.45 13.68 16.25
N PRO A 375 -4.06 14.74 15.74
CA PRO A 375 -5.38 14.75 15.03
C PRO A 375 -5.30 14.45 13.53
N GLU A 376 -4.11 14.37 12.93
CA GLU A 376 -3.88 14.30 11.49
C GLU A 376 -4.62 13.12 10.85
N ARG A 377 -4.62 11.97 11.52
CA ARG A 377 -5.33 10.77 11.04
C ARG A 377 -6.84 11.03 10.87
N THR A 378 -7.49 11.60 11.89
CA THR A 378 -8.93 11.89 11.84
C THR A 378 -9.25 12.95 10.80
N GLU A 379 -8.43 13.98 10.66
CA GLU A 379 -8.59 15.05 9.67
C GLU A 379 -8.49 14.48 8.24
N VAL A 380 -7.44 13.71 7.96
CA VAL A 380 -7.20 13.15 6.62
C VAL A 380 -8.27 12.15 6.23
N LEU A 381 -8.70 11.26 7.13
CA LEU A 381 -9.83 10.36 6.86
C LEU A 381 -11.11 11.15 6.53
N GLY A 382 -11.35 12.27 7.18
CA GLY A 382 -12.46 13.18 6.86
C GLY A 382 -12.34 13.84 5.49
N LEU A 383 -11.13 14.28 5.10
CA LEU A 383 -10.86 14.84 3.77
C LEU A 383 -11.05 13.80 2.67
N LEU A 384 -10.51 12.60 2.84
CA LEU A 384 -10.66 11.49 1.90
C LEU A 384 -12.12 11.10 1.70
N SER A 385 -12.86 10.92 2.80
CA SER A 385 -14.30 10.57 2.75
C SER A 385 -15.10 11.65 2.05
N SER A 386 -14.84 12.93 2.37
CA SER A 386 -15.51 14.05 1.73
C SER A 386 -15.19 14.16 0.23
N TRP A 387 -13.97 13.80 -0.17
CA TRP A 387 -13.57 13.76 -1.57
C TRP A 387 -14.29 12.63 -2.32
N VAL A 388 -14.37 11.44 -1.73
CA VAL A 388 -15.09 10.28 -2.28
C VAL A 388 -16.58 10.55 -2.41
N ASP A 389 -17.19 11.16 -1.41
CA ASP A 389 -18.64 11.47 -1.41
C ASP A 389 -19.06 12.50 -2.47
N ARG A 390 -18.10 13.18 -3.13
CA ARG A 390 -18.33 14.07 -4.28
C ARG A 390 -18.20 13.38 -5.65
N LYS A 391 -17.74 12.15 -5.69
CA LYS A 391 -17.65 11.33 -6.91
C LYS A 391 -18.99 10.64 -7.16
#